data_a81a32c0e98ce704a5f8c3580ed91cce
#
_entry.id   a81a32c0e98ce704a5f8c3580ed91cce
#
_cell.length_a   1.000
_cell.length_b   1.000
_cell.length_c   1.000
_cell.angle_alpha   90.00
_cell.angle_beta   90.00
_cell.angle_gamma   90.00
#
_symmetry.space_group_name_H-M   'P 1'
#
loop_
_entity.id
_entity.type
_entity.pdbx_description
1 polymer ?
#
loop_
_entity_poly.entity_id
_entity_poly.type
_entity_poly.pdbx_seq_one_letter_code
_entity_poly.pdbx_strand_id
1 'polypeptide(L)'
;MTIIRQGDVSLIPADAPNGTIHPITNPVLALGEATGTKHILVAECNEITDDLGRRFIQVLTDGGVIEQTGPGSHHAPITVQPGWYRASIAREQDFYAGVSRQTSD
;
A
#
# COMPACT_ATOMS: atom_id res chain seq x y z
N MET A 1 -6.55 -12.10 -10.27
CA MET A 1 -6.45 -10.76 -9.70
C MET A 1 -5.01 -10.30 -9.73
N THR A 2 -4.81 -9.04 -9.95
CA THR A 2 -3.48 -8.52 -10.25
C THR A 2 -2.96 -7.68 -9.09
N ILE A 3 -1.70 -7.90 -8.73
CA ILE A 3 -1.01 -7.04 -7.77
C ILE A 3 -0.79 -5.68 -8.42
N ILE A 4 -1.12 -4.63 -7.69
CA ILE A 4 -0.94 -3.25 -8.15
C ILE A 4 0.34 -2.72 -7.52
N ARG A 5 1.23 -2.17 -8.34
CA ARG A 5 2.49 -1.60 -7.88
C ARG A 5 2.68 -0.19 -8.36
N GLN A 6 3.16 0.64 -7.44
CA GLN A 6 3.66 1.97 -7.79
C GLN A 6 4.93 2.19 -6.97
N GLY A 7 6.07 2.17 -7.64
CA GLY A 7 7.35 2.21 -6.94
C GLY A 7 7.51 1.00 -6.03
N ASP A 8 7.81 1.23 -4.77
CA ASP A 8 7.96 0.16 -3.79
C ASP A 8 6.68 -0.14 -3.01
N VAL A 9 5.56 0.48 -3.38
CA VAL A 9 4.25 0.22 -2.79
C VAL A 9 3.53 -0.83 -3.59
N SER A 10 2.94 -1.81 -2.92
CA SER A 10 2.10 -2.82 -3.55
C SER A 10 0.76 -2.90 -2.85
N LEU A 11 -0.30 -3.06 -3.63
CA LEU A 11 -1.61 -3.46 -3.15
C LEU A 11 -1.87 -4.85 -3.67
N ILE A 12 -1.94 -5.81 -2.78
CA ILE A 12 -2.07 -7.23 -3.10
C ILE A 12 -3.51 -7.64 -2.81
N PRO A 13 -4.26 -8.09 -3.83
CA PRO A 13 -5.63 -8.54 -3.58
C PRO A 13 -5.67 -9.57 -2.46
N ALA A 14 -6.62 -9.43 -1.55
CA ALA A 14 -6.71 -10.24 -0.35
C ALA A 14 -8.16 -10.43 0.07
N ASP A 15 -8.39 -11.42 0.92
CA ASP A 15 -9.69 -11.57 1.56
C ASP A 15 -9.78 -10.59 2.73
N ALA A 16 -11.00 -10.24 3.09
CA ALA A 16 -11.23 -9.38 4.24
C ALA A 16 -10.65 -10.03 5.50
N PRO A 17 -9.75 -9.35 6.21
CA PRO A 17 -9.21 -9.91 7.44
C PRO A 17 -10.19 -9.71 8.59
N ASN A 18 -9.91 -10.42 9.69
CA ASN A 18 -10.61 -10.15 10.94
C ASN A 18 -9.96 -8.94 11.60
N GLY A 19 -10.77 -8.17 12.31
CA GLY A 19 -10.26 -7.02 13.04
C GLY A 19 -11.24 -5.87 13.04
N THR A 20 -10.86 -4.79 13.70
CA THR A 20 -11.68 -3.60 13.80
C THR A 20 -11.54 -2.77 12.55
N ILE A 21 -12.67 -2.41 11.96
CA ILE A 21 -12.71 -1.58 10.76
C ILE A 21 -12.61 -0.12 11.15
N HIS A 22 -11.68 0.59 10.51
CA HIS A 22 -11.52 2.02 10.67
C HIS A 22 -11.74 2.70 9.33
N PRO A 23 -12.80 3.52 9.17
CA PRO A 23 -12.98 4.29 7.94
C PRO A 23 -11.82 5.27 7.77
N ILE A 24 -11.33 5.39 6.55
CA ILE A 24 -10.21 6.27 6.25
C ILE A 24 -10.37 6.82 4.83
N THR A 25 -10.14 8.12 4.67
CA THR A 25 -10.21 8.78 3.38
C THR A 25 -8.79 9.12 2.91
N ASN A 26 -8.49 8.77 1.68
CA ASN A 26 -7.21 9.08 1.03
C ASN A 26 -6.00 8.65 1.88
N PRO A 27 -5.91 7.36 2.23
CA PRO A 27 -4.80 6.90 3.07
C PRO A 27 -3.44 7.07 2.37
N VAL A 28 -2.46 7.50 3.16
CA VAL A 28 -1.07 7.51 2.71
C VAL A 28 -0.55 6.08 2.81
N LEU A 29 -0.12 5.52 1.69
CA LEU A 29 0.37 4.15 1.65
C LEU A 29 1.84 4.07 2.05
N ALA A 30 2.62 5.05 1.64
CA ALA A 30 4.03 5.11 2.00
C ALA A 30 4.58 6.51 1.82
N LEU A 31 5.62 6.81 2.58
CA LEU A 31 6.41 8.03 2.40
C LEU A 31 7.65 7.69 1.59
N GLY A 32 8.00 8.57 0.67
CA GLY A 32 9.23 8.44 -0.07
C GLY A 32 10.43 8.69 0.81
N GLU A 33 11.54 8.01 0.53
CA GLU A 33 12.66 8.01 1.44
C GLU A 33 13.45 9.31 1.46
N ALA A 34 13.69 9.91 0.32
CA ALA A 34 14.64 11.00 0.28
C ALA A 34 14.08 12.34 -0.15
N THR A 35 12.94 12.38 -0.78
CA THR A 35 12.49 13.58 -1.48
C THR A 35 11.18 14.14 -0.98
N GLY A 36 10.63 13.58 0.11
CA GLY A 36 9.34 14.02 0.60
C GLY A 36 8.18 13.60 -0.28
N THR A 37 8.39 12.63 -1.15
CA THR A 37 7.30 12.08 -1.96
C THR A 37 6.40 11.18 -1.12
N LYS A 38 5.16 11.03 -1.57
CA LYS A 38 4.19 10.16 -0.91
C LYS A 38 3.44 9.37 -1.96
N HIS A 39 3.04 8.17 -1.58
CA HIS A 39 2.08 7.38 -2.36
C HIS A 39 0.76 7.45 -1.61
N ILE A 40 -0.24 8.04 -2.22
CA ILE A 40 -1.56 8.23 -1.62
C ILE A 40 -2.60 7.48 -2.42
N LEU A 41 -3.42 6.71 -1.74
CA LEU A 41 -4.58 6.09 -2.37
C LEU A 41 -5.74 7.07 -2.25
N VAL A 42 -6.11 7.70 -3.35
CA VAL A 42 -7.20 8.68 -3.37
C VAL A 42 -8.49 7.90 -3.50
N ALA A 43 -9.15 7.66 -2.38
CA ALA A 43 -10.35 6.83 -2.30
C ALA A 43 -10.95 6.89 -0.91
N GLU A 44 -12.27 6.64 -0.84
CA GLU A 44 -12.92 6.33 0.42
C GLU A 44 -12.64 4.87 0.74
N CYS A 45 -12.15 4.58 1.93
CA CYS A 45 -11.65 3.26 2.28
C CYS A 45 -12.05 2.86 3.69
N ASN A 46 -11.87 1.57 3.97
CA ASN A 46 -11.81 1.05 5.33
C ASN A 46 -10.43 0.46 5.53
N GLU A 47 -9.94 0.49 6.76
CA GLU A 47 -8.63 -0.05 7.07
C GLU A 47 -8.72 -1.00 8.25
N ILE A 48 -7.99 -2.10 8.17
CA ILE A 48 -7.81 -3.04 9.27
C ILE A 48 -6.32 -3.32 9.39
N THR A 49 -5.80 -3.29 10.62
CA THR A 49 -4.47 -3.80 10.92
C THR A 49 -4.64 -5.09 11.69
N ASP A 50 -4.06 -6.19 11.21
CA ASP A 50 -4.24 -7.48 11.87
C ASP A 50 -3.24 -7.67 13.02
N ASP A 51 -3.30 -8.84 13.66
CA ASP A 51 -2.47 -9.14 14.84
C ASP A 51 -0.98 -9.19 14.51
N LEU A 52 -0.64 -9.38 13.25
CA LEU A 52 0.75 -9.41 12.79
C LEU A 52 1.23 -8.05 12.31
N GLY A 53 0.41 -7.02 12.47
CA GLY A 53 0.76 -5.69 12.02
C GLY A 53 0.60 -5.48 10.52
N ARG A 54 -0.03 -6.41 9.82
CA ARG A 54 -0.25 -6.25 8.39
C ARG A 54 -1.42 -5.30 8.16
N ARG A 55 -1.27 -4.44 7.18
CA ARG A 55 -2.23 -3.40 6.88
C ARG A 55 -3.10 -3.84 5.71
N PHE A 56 -4.42 -3.83 5.93
CA PHE A 56 -5.38 -4.16 4.88
C PHE A 56 -6.27 -2.96 4.62
N ILE A 57 -6.55 -2.71 3.37
CA ILE A 57 -7.36 -1.58 2.93
C ILE A 57 -8.47 -2.10 2.03
N GLN A 58 -9.70 -1.71 2.34
CA GLN A 58 -10.84 -1.95 1.48
C GLN A 58 -11.11 -0.68 0.70
N VAL A 59 -11.01 -0.75 -0.60
CA VAL A 59 -11.41 0.34 -1.50
C VAL A 59 -12.90 0.18 -1.75
N LEU A 60 -13.67 1.24 -1.47
CA LEU A 60 -15.11 1.19 -1.55
C LEU A 60 -15.60 1.31 -2.99
N THR A 61 -16.92 1.40 -3.16
CA THR A 61 -17.59 1.20 -4.45
C THR A 61 -17.13 2.08 -5.59
N ASP A 62 -16.64 3.27 -5.28
CA ASP A 62 -16.21 4.20 -6.33
C ASP A 62 -14.81 3.89 -6.84
N GLY A 63 -14.12 2.93 -6.23
CA GLY A 63 -12.74 2.68 -6.58
C GLY A 63 -11.82 3.80 -6.17
N GLY A 64 -10.61 3.82 -6.70
CA GLY A 64 -9.64 4.84 -6.35
C GLY A 64 -8.49 4.92 -7.31
N VAL A 65 -7.53 5.77 -6.96
CA VAL A 65 -6.30 5.97 -7.74
C VAL A 65 -5.14 6.12 -6.79
N ILE A 66 -4.06 5.38 -7.04
CA ILE A 66 -2.81 5.62 -6.33
C ILE A 66 -2.07 6.73 -7.05
N GLU A 67 -1.68 7.77 -6.31
CA GLU A 67 -0.92 8.88 -6.84
C GLU A 67 0.36 9.06 -6.07
N GLN A 68 1.44 9.30 -6.78
CA GLN A 68 2.68 9.74 -6.16
C GLN A 68 2.71 11.26 -6.20
N THR A 69 2.94 11.90 -5.06
CA THR A 69 2.96 13.35 -4.95
C THR A 69 4.27 13.81 -4.33
N GLY A 70 4.59 15.09 -4.51
CA GLY A 70 5.78 15.71 -3.92
C GLY A 70 6.91 15.88 -4.92
N PRO A 71 8.00 16.54 -4.51
CA PRO A 71 9.14 16.78 -5.38
C PRO A 71 9.75 15.46 -5.87
N GLY A 72 10.06 15.39 -7.15
CA GLY A 72 10.67 14.19 -7.72
C GLY A 72 9.69 13.07 -8.01
N SER A 73 8.40 13.32 -7.94
CA SER A 73 7.38 12.34 -8.31
C SER A 73 7.53 11.96 -9.78
N HIS A 74 7.57 10.66 -10.06
CA HIS A 74 7.75 10.19 -11.43
C HIS A 74 6.94 8.94 -11.78
N HIS A 75 6.21 8.38 -10.82
CA HIS A 75 5.35 7.23 -11.11
C HIS A 75 3.96 7.70 -11.54
N ALA A 76 3.44 7.09 -12.60
CA ALA A 76 2.11 7.43 -13.10
C ALA A 76 1.02 6.98 -12.14
N PRO A 77 -0.11 7.70 -12.10
CA PRO A 77 -1.27 7.25 -11.33
C PRO A 77 -1.76 5.88 -11.79
N ILE A 78 -2.28 5.08 -10.87
CA ILE A 78 -2.80 3.75 -11.18
C ILE A 78 -4.19 3.62 -10.60
N THR A 79 -5.15 3.21 -11.43
CA THR A 79 -6.52 2.98 -11.01
C THR A 79 -6.61 1.72 -10.15
N VAL A 80 -7.36 1.79 -9.06
CA VAL A 80 -7.58 0.67 -8.15
C VAL A 80 -9.06 0.35 -8.10
N GLN A 81 -9.40 -0.91 -8.40
CA GLN A 81 -10.77 -1.38 -8.34
C GLN A 81 -11.22 -1.55 -6.89
N PRO A 82 -12.54 -1.49 -6.62
CA PRO A 82 -13.05 -1.78 -5.30
C PRO A 82 -12.66 -3.18 -4.82
N GLY A 83 -12.45 -3.32 -3.54
CA GLY A 83 -12.12 -4.61 -2.94
C GLY A 83 -11.12 -4.49 -1.83
N TRP A 84 -10.75 -5.64 -1.27
CA TRP A 84 -9.77 -5.71 -0.19
C TRP A 84 -8.38 -5.96 -0.73
N TYR A 85 -7.41 -5.27 -0.15
CA TYR A 85 -6.00 -5.38 -0.52
C TYR A 85 -5.13 -5.37 0.72
N ARG A 86 -4.04 -6.12 0.68
CA ARG A 86 -2.98 -5.96 1.68
C ARG A 86 -1.99 -4.93 1.15
N ALA A 87 -1.75 -3.90 1.94
CA ALA A 87 -0.77 -2.87 1.58
C ALA A 87 0.61 -3.32 2.04
N SER A 88 1.56 -3.30 1.12
CA SER A 88 2.92 -3.75 1.39
C SER A 88 3.91 -2.74 0.84
N ILE A 89 5.04 -2.59 1.53
CA ILE A 89 6.10 -1.67 1.12
C ILE A 89 7.39 -2.47 1.04
N ALA A 90 8.01 -2.45 -0.15
CA ALA A 90 9.31 -3.05 -0.34
C ALA A 90 10.36 -1.96 -0.23
N ARG A 91 11.01 -1.86 0.92
CA ARG A 91 12.07 -0.89 1.13
C ARG A 91 13.41 -1.58 1.10
N GLU A 92 14.43 -0.83 0.78
CA GLU A 92 15.78 -1.35 0.75
C GLU A 92 16.14 -2.04 2.05
N GLN A 93 15.80 -1.42 3.16
CA GLN A 93 16.05 -1.97 4.48
C GLN A 93 15.34 -3.31 4.68
N ASP A 94 14.09 -3.40 4.27
CA ASP A 94 13.32 -4.65 4.39
C ASP A 94 13.89 -5.71 3.48
N PHE A 95 14.32 -5.33 2.31
CA PHE A 95 14.95 -6.26 1.38
C PHE A 95 16.21 -6.87 1.99
N TYR A 96 17.09 -6.06 2.53
CA TYR A 96 18.32 -6.56 3.12
C TYR A 96 18.07 -7.42 4.35
N ALA A 97 17.09 -7.07 5.15
CA ALA A 97 16.72 -7.89 6.29
C ALA A 97 16.25 -9.27 5.84
N GLY A 98 15.41 -9.30 4.81
CA GLY A 98 14.95 -10.55 4.24
C GLY A 98 16.08 -11.39 3.69
N VAL A 99 16.96 -10.78 2.95
CA VAL A 99 18.12 -11.45 2.38
C VAL A 99 18.99 -12.03 3.47
N SER A 100 19.28 -11.25 4.50
CA SER A 100 20.11 -11.71 5.61
C SER A 100 19.50 -12.91 6.30
N ARG A 101 18.20 -12.87 6.56
CA ARG A 101 17.54 -13.97 7.26
C ARG A 101 17.44 -15.21 6.42
N GLN A 102 17.42 -15.07 5.12
CA GLN A 102 17.31 -16.19 4.20
C GLN A 102 18.64 -16.66 3.74
N THR A 103 19.63 -16.61 4.58
CA THR A 103 20.97 -16.92 4.25
C THR A 103 21.54 -15.94 3.39
N SER A 104 20.93 -14.85 3.48
CA SER A 104 21.31 -13.82 2.64
C SER A 104 21.05 -14.20 1.26
N ASP A 105 20.08 -15.00 1.13
CA ASP A 105 19.69 -15.41 -0.19
C ASP A 105 20.35 -14.79 -1.29
#